data_9d36e1b7872ecf42067d14f9eef67c30
#
_entry.id   9d36e1b7872ecf42067d14f9eef67c30
#
_cell.length_a   1.000
_cell.length_b   1.000
_cell.length_c   1.000
_cell.angle_alpha   90.00
_cell.angle_beta   90.00
_cell.angle_gamma   90.00
#
_symmetry.space_group_name_H-M   'P 1'
#
loop_
_entity.id
_entity.type
_entity.pdbx_description
1 polymer ?
#
loop_
_entity_poly.entity_id
_entity_poly.type
_entity_poly.pdbx_seq_one_letter_code
_entity_poly.pdbx_strand_id
1 'polypeptide(L)'
;MSDVTKRYSDRFASAAKRDFKTALIRLLEQEYKVLGSRRILVMLADDLEQLHQEYFPERNRLQFGDLVWQTTKDDGQRPTYGKKTEDYAVQTVILPLIRKEDIEQRIFYQRGVKNQKWQCAEERQMEQLVRVVKSARSQGGLLSGAEVALMTNLSLSTVGKYLRLHYERHKEVLPMKGYVLDQGSNPTHKGIIIELYEQAISPADIVLKTGHSQEAVDRYIKNYDQVLALSRKKHDAVSISEITGRSIHVVRQYLRLIKDFHPELRVTVPEAYPGRRMYKGSKTKNHKKK
;
A
#
# COMPACT_ATOMS: atom_id res chain seq x y z
N MET A 1 8.24 -26.58 -28.58
CA MET A 1 7.43 -26.25 -27.39
C MET A 1 6.51 -27.41 -27.10
N SER A 2 6.55 -28.01 -25.92
CA SER A 2 5.77 -29.20 -25.60
C SER A 2 4.29 -28.85 -25.41
N ASP A 3 3.39 -29.77 -25.79
CA ASP A 3 1.92 -29.65 -25.74
C ASP A 3 1.35 -29.26 -24.35
N VAL A 4 2.03 -29.66 -23.28
CA VAL A 4 1.68 -29.34 -21.89
C VAL A 4 1.84 -27.82 -21.61
N THR A 5 2.81 -27.19 -22.26
CA THR A 5 3.11 -25.76 -22.10
C THR A 5 2.02 -24.87 -22.73
N LYS A 6 1.46 -25.34 -23.82
CA LYS A 6 0.39 -24.64 -24.55
C LYS A 6 -0.92 -24.64 -23.75
N ARG A 7 -1.25 -25.74 -23.07
CA ARG A 7 -2.47 -25.87 -22.23
C ARG A 7 -2.48 -24.98 -20.99
N TYR A 8 -1.33 -24.69 -20.40
CA TYR A 8 -1.26 -23.81 -19.22
C TYR A 8 -1.29 -22.31 -19.60
N SER A 9 -0.73 -21.94 -20.76
CA SER A 9 -0.83 -20.57 -21.27
C SER A 9 -2.27 -20.20 -21.62
N ASP A 10 -3.07 -21.17 -22.11
CA ASP A 10 -4.45 -20.94 -22.54
C ASP A 10 -5.43 -20.67 -21.37
N ARG A 11 -5.13 -21.14 -20.16
CA ARG A 11 -6.04 -20.92 -19.00
C ARG A 11 -6.21 -19.44 -18.64
N PHE A 12 -5.17 -18.64 -18.77
CA PHE A 12 -5.20 -17.20 -18.46
C PHE A 12 -5.30 -16.32 -19.71
N ALA A 13 -4.89 -16.83 -20.88
CA ALA A 13 -4.96 -16.11 -22.14
C ALA A 13 -6.41 -15.72 -22.52
N SER A 14 -7.39 -16.51 -22.11
CA SER A 14 -8.81 -16.19 -22.33
C SER A 14 -9.26 -14.95 -21.54
N ALA A 15 -8.67 -14.68 -20.38
CA ALA A 15 -8.99 -13.49 -19.60
C ALA A 15 -8.43 -12.22 -20.24
N ALA A 16 -7.24 -12.30 -20.87
CA ALA A 16 -6.64 -11.18 -21.58
C ALA A 16 -7.38 -10.77 -22.88
N LYS A 17 -8.22 -11.68 -23.39
CA LYS A 17 -9.05 -11.44 -24.61
C LYS A 17 -10.43 -10.86 -24.31
N ARG A 18 -10.73 -10.53 -23.05
CA ARG A 18 -12.01 -9.93 -22.64
C ARG A 18 -11.94 -8.40 -22.67
N ASP A 19 -11.52 -7.83 -23.77
CA ASP A 19 -11.51 -6.38 -23.99
C ASP A 19 -12.58 -5.98 -25.03
N PHE A 20 -12.90 -4.69 -25.05
CA PHE A 20 -13.93 -4.13 -25.94
C PHE A 20 -13.64 -4.42 -27.41
N LYS A 21 -12.40 -4.25 -27.86
CA LYS A 21 -11.96 -4.51 -29.23
C LYS A 21 -12.18 -5.96 -29.63
N THR A 22 -11.81 -6.92 -28.79
CA THR A 22 -12.02 -8.36 -29.06
C THR A 22 -13.50 -8.71 -29.10
N ALA A 23 -14.31 -8.13 -28.19
CA ALA A 23 -15.77 -8.31 -28.22
C ALA A 23 -16.39 -7.72 -29.47
N LEU A 24 -15.96 -6.54 -29.91
CA LEU A 24 -16.42 -5.86 -31.10
C LEU A 24 -16.10 -6.65 -32.39
N ILE A 25 -14.83 -7.11 -32.50
CA ILE A 25 -14.42 -7.96 -33.65
C ILE A 25 -15.31 -9.21 -33.73
N ARG A 26 -15.52 -9.87 -32.57
CA ARG A 26 -16.36 -11.06 -32.50
C ARG A 26 -17.82 -10.77 -32.91
N LEU A 27 -18.36 -9.65 -32.45
CA LEU A 27 -19.72 -9.21 -32.83
C LEU A 27 -19.85 -9.00 -34.34
N LEU A 28 -18.87 -8.28 -34.93
CA LEU A 28 -18.85 -8.03 -36.37
C LEU A 28 -18.67 -9.30 -37.20
N GLU A 29 -17.85 -10.26 -36.74
CA GLU A 29 -17.64 -11.54 -37.44
C GLU A 29 -18.82 -12.51 -37.31
N GLN A 30 -19.38 -12.63 -36.11
CA GLN A 30 -20.35 -13.70 -35.81
C GLN A 30 -21.80 -13.27 -35.98
N GLU A 31 -22.17 -12.06 -35.52
CA GLU A 31 -23.56 -11.59 -35.54
C GLU A 31 -23.86 -10.84 -36.83
N TYR A 32 -23.03 -9.91 -37.21
CA TYR A 32 -23.26 -9.08 -38.40
C TYR A 32 -22.70 -9.68 -39.69
N LYS A 33 -21.89 -10.75 -39.60
CA LYS A 33 -21.27 -11.45 -40.73
C LYS A 33 -20.64 -10.47 -41.72
N VAL A 34 -19.99 -9.46 -41.24
CA VAL A 34 -19.29 -8.48 -42.08
C VAL A 34 -18.22 -9.21 -42.87
N LEU A 35 -18.43 -9.38 -44.16
CA LEU A 35 -17.50 -10.04 -45.06
C LEU A 35 -16.35 -9.08 -45.36
N GLY A 36 -15.22 -9.33 -44.75
CA GLY A 36 -13.98 -8.57 -44.95
C GLY A 36 -12.76 -9.34 -44.48
N SER A 37 -11.58 -8.88 -44.86
CA SER A 37 -10.39 -9.47 -44.30
C SER A 37 -10.32 -9.14 -42.81
N ARG A 38 -9.80 -10.07 -42.01
CA ARG A 38 -9.60 -9.85 -40.57
C ARG A 38 -8.84 -8.55 -40.28
N ARG A 39 -7.96 -8.12 -41.17
CA ARG A 39 -7.23 -6.85 -41.09
C ARG A 39 -8.20 -5.65 -41.13
N ILE A 40 -9.19 -5.68 -42.03
CA ILE A 40 -10.19 -4.61 -42.13
C ILE A 40 -11.06 -4.55 -40.88
N LEU A 41 -11.48 -5.71 -40.34
CA LEU A 41 -12.24 -5.77 -39.08
C LEU A 41 -11.47 -5.23 -37.88
N VAL A 42 -10.16 -5.50 -37.82
CA VAL A 42 -9.29 -4.94 -36.78
C VAL A 42 -9.19 -3.43 -36.91
N MET A 43 -8.97 -2.91 -38.11
CA MET A 43 -8.91 -1.45 -38.36
C MET A 43 -10.25 -0.78 -38.02
N LEU A 44 -11.37 -1.36 -38.42
CA LEU A 44 -12.71 -0.86 -38.10
C LEU A 44 -12.95 -0.85 -36.58
N ALA A 45 -12.52 -1.90 -35.89
CA ALA A 45 -12.63 -1.96 -34.43
C ALA A 45 -11.76 -0.89 -33.72
N ASP A 46 -10.58 -0.61 -34.27
CA ASP A 46 -9.70 0.47 -33.75
C ASP A 46 -10.34 1.85 -33.99
N ASP A 47 -10.88 2.11 -35.16
CA ASP A 47 -11.55 3.36 -35.51
C ASP A 47 -12.80 3.59 -34.63
N LEU A 48 -13.60 2.54 -34.42
CA LEU A 48 -14.78 2.60 -33.55
C LEU A 48 -14.41 2.78 -32.06
N GLU A 49 -13.33 2.16 -31.61
CA GLU A 49 -12.80 2.37 -30.25
C GLU A 49 -12.34 3.82 -30.07
N GLN A 50 -11.61 4.37 -31.05
CA GLN A 50 -11.18 5.76 -31.04
C GLN A 50 -12.37 6.73 -31.04
N LEU A 51 -13.36 6.50 -31.93
CA LEU A 51 -14.58 7.31 -32.00
C LEU A 51 -15.35 7.27 -30.67
N HIS A 52 -15.47 6.10 -30.07
CA HIS A 52 -16.10 5.97 -28.75
C HIS A 52 -15.34 6.75 -27.66
N GLN A 53 -14.00 6.76 -27.71
CA GLN A 53 -13.19 7.53 -26.79
C GLN A 53 -13.37 9.05 -26.94
N GLU A 54 -13.54 9.53 -28.17
CA GLU A 54 -13.78 10.96 -28.45
C GLU A 54 -15.14 11.43 -27.94
N TYR A 55 -16.21 10.62 -28.14
CA TYR A 55 -17.56 11.00 -27.76
C TYR A 55 -17.97 10.66 -26.33
N PHE A 56 -17.30 9.70 -25.71
CA PHE A 56 -17.62 9.23 -24.35
C PHE A 56 -16.39 9.13 -23.43
N PRO A 57 -15.61 10.22 -23.27
CA PRO A 57 -14.34 10.18 -22.54
C PRO A 57 -14.47 9.75 -21.07
N GLU A 58 -15.63 10.02 -20.44
CA GLU A 58 -15.85 9.65 -19.04
C GLU A 58 -16.12 8.15 -18.84
N ARG A 59 -16.75 7.47 -19.79
CA ARG A 59 -16.98 6.02 -19.73
C ARG A 59 -15.75 5.19 -20.06
N ASN A 60 -14.78 5.78 -20.75
CA ASN A 60 -13.56 5.09 -21.19
C ASN A 60 -12.43 5.07 -20.16
N ARG A 61 -12.67 5.54 -18.95
CA ARG A 61 -11.64 5.45 -17.89
C ARG A 61 -11.40 4.03 -17.41
N LEU A 62 -12.37 3.13 -17.55
CA LEU A 62 -12.25 1.74 -17.10
C LEU A 62 -11.55 0.88 -18.15
N GLN A 63 -10.43 0.29 -17.79
CA GLN A 63 -9.74 -0.70 -18.60
C GLN A 63 -9.93 -2.10 -18.03
N PHE A 64 -9.52 -3.10 -18.79
CA PHE A 64 -9.54 -4.49 -18.33
C PHE A 64 -8.78 -4.63 -16.99
N GLY A 65 -9.47 -5.22 -16.01
CA GLY A 65 -8.91 -5.48 -14.69
C GLY A 65 -8.85 -4.27 -13.77
N ASP A 66 -9.49 -3.15 -14.14
CA ASP A 66 -9.66 -2.01 -13.24
C ASP A 66 -10.76 -2.29 -12.21
N LEU A 67 -10.52 -1.78 -11.00
CA LEU A 67 -11.44 -1.80 -9.88
C LEU A 67 -11.85 -0.36 -9.54
N VAL A 68 -13.15 -0.07 -9.54
CA VAL A 68 -13.68 1.18 -9.00
C VAL A 68 -13.77 1.05 -7.48
N TRP A 69 -13.12 1.95 -6.76
CA TRP A 69 -13.04 1.91 -5.31
C TRP A 69 -13.30 3.27 -4.68
N GLN A 70 -13.95 3.26 -3.52
CA GLN A 70 -14.12 4.46 -2.72
C GLN A 70 -13.13 4.44 -1.56
N THR A 71 -12.29 5.47 -1.49
CA THR A 71 -11.29 5.60 -0.44
C THR A 71 -11.29 7.01 0.15
N THR A 72 -10.46 7.24 1.15
CA THR A 72 -10.34 8.55 1.77
C THR A 72 -9.76 9.57 0.79
N LYS A 73 -10.41 10.73 0.67
CA LYS A 73 -9.90 11.83 -0.15
C LYS A 73 -8.67 12.47 0.51
N ASP A 74 -7.68 12.78 -0.29
CA ASP A 74 -6.56 13.61 0.12
C ASP A 74 -6.92 15.08 -0.04
N ASP A 75 -7.56 15.65 0.95
CA ASP A 75 -8.01 17.05 1.01
C ASP A 75 -7.11 17.93 1.89
N GLY A 76 -5.96 17.40 2.32
CA GLY A 76 -5.05 18.07 3.24
C GLY A 76 -5.57 18.18 4.68
N GLN A 77 -6.75 17.63 4.98
CA GLN A 77 -7.28 17.63 6.34
C GLN A 77 -6.43 16.78 7.27
N ARG A 78 -6.06 17.38 8.39
CA ARG A 78 -5.32 16.65 9.42
C ARG A 78 -6.25 15.76 10.24
N PRO A 79 -5.74 14.60 10.70
CA PRO A 79 -6.47 13.80 11.66
C PRO A 79 -6.59 14.58 12.96
N THR A 80 -7.83 14.75 13.41
CA THR A 80 -8.14 15.31 14.74
C THR A 80 -8.52 14.18 15.68
N TYR A 81 -8.26 14.39 16.98
CA TYR A 81 -8.68 13.42 18.00
C TYR A 81 -10.20 13.19 17.94
N GLY A 82 -10.61 11.92 17.92
CA GLY A 82 -12.00 11.53 17.84
C GLY A 82 -12.60 11.44 16.42
N LYS A 83 -11.89 11.89 15.38
CA LYS A 83 -12.34 11.76 13.98
C LYS A 83 -12.37 10.30 13.57
N LYS A 84 -13.55 9.80 13.20
CA LYS A 84 -13.74 8.43 12.71
C LYS A 84 -13.47 8.34 11.22
N THR A 85 -13.37 7.11 10.70
CA THR A 85 -13.18 6.88 9.25
C THR A 85 -14.32 7.46 8.42
N GLU A 86 -15.54 7.46 8.96
CA GLU A 86 -16.76 7.98 8.33
C GLU A 86 -16.75 9.51 8.17
N ASP A 87 -15.95 10.21 8.98
CA ASP A 87 -15.87 11.68 9.00
C ASP A 87 -14.91 12.23 7.92
N TYR A 88 -14.23 11.36 7.18
CA TYR A 88 -13.35 11.77 6.09
C TYR A 88 -14.11 11.85 4.77
N ALA A 89 -13.81 12.88 3.98
CA ALA A 89 -14.32 12.97 2.63
C ALA A 89 -13.88 11.75 1.80
N VAL A 90 -14.77 11.28 0.94
CA VAL A 90 -14.54 10.09 0.09
C VAL A 90 -14.16 10.53 -1.31
N GLN A 91 -13.24 9.80 -1.91
CA GLN A 91 -12.81 9.91 -3.30
C GLN A 91 -13.06 8.59 -4.02
N THR A 92 -13.76 8.63 -5.14
CA THR A 92 -13.85 7.49 -6.05
C THR A 92 -12.61 7.45 -6.93
N VAL A 93 -11.93 6.32 -6.97
CA VAL A 93 -10.71 6.10 -7.73
C VAL A 93 -10.84 4.85 -8.59
N ILE A 94 -10.15 4.83 -9.73
CA ILE A 94 -10.04 3.68 -10.62
C ILE A 94 -8.66 3.07 -10.42
N LEU A 95 -8.64 1.83 -9.93
CA LEU A 95 -7.42 1.16 -9.53
C LEU A 95 -7.05 0.07 -10.54
N PRO A 96 -5.84 0.11 -11.10
CA PRO A 96 -5.36 -0.90 -12.04
C PRO A 96 -4.97 -2.19 -11.30
N LEU A 97 -5.98 -2.96 -10.86
CA LEU A 97 -5.75 -4.15 -10.03
C LEU A 97 -5.08 -5.27 -10.82
N ILE A 98 -5.54 -5.50 -12.06
CA ILE A 98 -4.96 -6.52 -12.95
C ILE A 98 -4.61 -5.85 -14.28
N ARG A 99 -3.40 -6.12 -14.79
CA ARG A 99 -2.94 -5.69 -16.10
C ARG A 99 -2.64 -6.89 -17.00
N LYS A 100 -2.57 -6.66 -18.30
CA LYS A 100 -2.23 -7.72 -19.28
C LYS A 100 -0.86 -8.33 -18.96
N GLU A 101 0.08 -7.51 -18.53
CA GLU A 101 1.43 -7.92 -18.14
C GLU A 101 1.40 -8.88 -16.94
N ASP A 102 0.51 -8.67 -15.97
CA ASP A 102 0.36 -9.56 -14.82
C ASP A 102 -0.10 -10.97 -15.26
N ILE A 103 -0.94 -11.04 -16.30
CA ILE A 103 -1.41 -12.31 -16.88
C ILE A 103 -0.26 -13.00 -17.62
N GLU A 104 0.47 -12.26 -18.45
CA GLU A 104 1.61 -12.77 -19.22
C GLU A 104 2.70 -13.29 -18.28
N GLN A 105 3.08 -12.53 -17.28
CA GLN A 105 4.04 -12.95 -16.27
C GLN A 105 3.57 -14.22 -15.54
N ARG A 106 2.29 -14.32 -15.18
CA ARG A 106 1.75 -15.50 -14.51
C ARG A 106 1.87 -16.77 -15.37
N ILE A 107 1.82 -16.65 -16.69
CA ILE A 107 2.06 -17.73 -17.64
C ILE A 107 3.53 -18.18 -17.59
N PHE A 108 4.47 -17.24 -17.52
CA PHE A 108 5.91 -17.53 -17.47
C PHE A 108 6.32 -18.21 -16.16
N TYR A 109 5.78 -17.81 -15.02
CA TYR A 109 6.20 -18.32 -13.71
C TYR A 109 5.78 -19.75 -13.40
N GLN A 110 4.84 -20.30 -14.14
CA GLN A 110 4.49 -21.72 -13.99
C GLN A 110 5.60 -22.67 -14.46
N ARG A 111 6.60 -22.17 -15.17
CA ARG A 111 7.70 -22.96 -15.77
C ARG A 111 8.99 -22.95 -14.98
N GLY A 112 9.14 -22.11 -13.97
CA GLY A 112 10.40 -21.93 -13.25
C GLY A 112 10.72 -22.98 -12.19
N VAL A 113 11.99 -23.03 -11.77
CA VAL A 113 12.48 -23.83 -10.64
C VAL A 113 11.77 -23.45 -9.36
N LYS A 114 11.51 -24.39 -8.45
CA LYS A 114 10.69 -24.21 -7.24
C LYS A 114 11.01 -22.94 -6.44
N ASN A 115 12.26 -22.59 -6.23
CA ASN A 115 12.69 -21.42 -5.45
C ASN A 115 12.46 -20.07 -6.18
N GLN A 116 12.57 -20.03 -7.50
CA GLN A 116 12.30 -18.84 -8.30
C GLN A 116 10.79 -18.49 -8.37
N LYS A 117 9.91 -19.50 -8.27
CA LYS A 117 8.45 -19.30 -8.33
C LYS A 117 7.92 -18.43 -7.20
N TRP A 118 8.45 -18.57 -5.99
CA TRP A 118 8.02 -17.78 -4.83
C TRP A 118 8.49 -16.34 -4.90
N GLN A 119 9.76 -16.12 -5.25
CA GLN A 119 10.32 -14.77 -5.42
C GLN A 119 9.56 -13.99 -6.50
N CYS A 120 9.29 -14.62 -7.63
CA CYS A 120 8.53 -14.00 -8.71
C CYS A 120 7.07 -13.69 -8.34
N ALA A 121 6.42 -14.54 -7.54
CA ALA A 121 5.07 -14.28 -7.05
C ALA A 121 5.05 -13.09 -6.07
N GLU A 122 6.04 -13.02 -5.19
CA GLU A 122 6.21 -11.93 -4.23
C GLU A 122 6.48 -10.59 -4.93
N GLU A 123 7.37 -10.58 -5.92
CA GLU A 123 7.68 -9.39 -6.72
C GLU A 123 6.45 -8.87 -7.44
N ARG A 124 5.71 -9.74 -8.13
CA ARG A 124 4.49 -9.37 -8.83
C ARG A 124 3.41 -8.80 -7.88
N GLN A 125 3.22 -9.42 -6.71
CA GLN A 125 2.28 -8.93 -5.71
C GLN A 125 2.70 -7.57 -5.16
N MET A 126 3.99 -7.36 -4.97
CA MET A 126 4.54 -6.07 -4.56
C MET A 126 4.36 -5.01 -5.65
N GLU A 127 4.64 -5.32 -6.91
CA GLU A 127 4.41 -4.42 -8.05
C GLU A 127 2.93 -4.05 -8.20
N GLN A 128 2.02 -5.02 -8.05
CA GLN A 128 0.58 -4.78 -8.04
C GLN A 128 0.18 -3.81 -6.92
N LEU A 129 0.69 -4.03 -5.71
CA LEU A 129 0.45 -3.15 -4.56
C LEU A 129 0.95 -1.73 -4.85
N VAL A 130 2.18 -1.58 -5.34
CA VAL A 130 2.79 -0.28 -5.68
C VAL A 130 1.95 0.45 -6.71
N ARG A 131 1.55 -0.24 -7.78
CA ARG A 131 0.74 0.32 -8.86
C ARG A 131 -0.62 0.82 -8.35
N VAL A 132 -1.31 0.03 -7.54
CA VAL A 132 -2.62 0.37 -6.97
C VAL A 132 -2.51 1.59 -6.04
N VAL A 133 -1.52 1.63 -5.16
CA VAL A 133 -1.33 2.75 -4.22
C VAL A 133 -0.96 4.04 -4.97
N LYS A 134 -0.05 3.98 -5.94
CA LYS A 134 0.34 5.15 -6.74
C LYS A 134 -0.84 5.67 -7.58
N SER A 135 -1.62 4.77 -8.18
CA SER A 135 -2.79 5.14 -8.95
C SER A 135 -3.89 5.78 -8.10
N ALA A 136 -4.15 5.28 -6.89
CA ALA A 136 -5.07 5.93 -5.96
C ALA A 136 -4.62 7.36 -5.64
N ARG A 137 -3.33 7.52 -5.32
CA ARG A 137 -2.76 8.82 -4.96
C ARG A 137 -2.83 9.83 -6.09
N SER A 138 -2.54 9.45 -7.32
CA SER A 138 -2.62 10.33 -8.50
C SER A 138 -4.04 10.84 -8.78
N GLN A 139 -5.06 10.13 -8.28
CA GLN A 139 -6.47 10.50 -8.37
C GLN A 139 -7.00 11.19 -7.11
N GLY A 140 -6.11 11.59 -6.18
CA GLY A 140 -6.46 12.26 -4.94
C GLY A 140 -7.06 11.34 -3.86
N GLY A 141 -6.85 10.03 -3.97
CA GLY A 141 -7.28 9.03 -2.99
C GLY A 141 -6.14 8.54 -2.10
N LEU A 142 -6.45 8.19 -0.86
CA LEU A 142 -5.53 7.65 0.13
C LEU A 142 -6.00 6.27 0.59
N LEU A 143 -5.32 5.22 0.13
CA LEU A 143 -5.61 3.84 0.54
C LEU A 143 -5.02 3.52 1.91
N SER A 144 -5.81 2.86 2.75
CA SER A 144 -5.33 2.24 3.98
C SER A 144 -4.72 0.85 3.71
N GLY A 145 -3.91 0.36 4.64
CA GLY A 145 -3.38 -1.00 4.55
C GLY A 145 -4.46 -2.08 4.53
N ALA A 146 -5.60 -1.83 5.19
CA ALA A 146 -6.74 -2.75 5.20
C ALA A 146 -7.43 -2.81 3.82
N GLU A 147 -7.63 -1.68 3.15
CA GLU A 147 -8.20 -1.64 1.80
C GLU A 147 -7.28 -2.37 0.81
N VAL A 148 -5.97 -2.12 0.86
CA VAL A 148 -5.01 -2.83 0.01
C VAL A 148 -5.03 -4.33 0.29
N ALA A 149 -5.05 -4.75 1.55
CA ALA A 149 -5.12 -6.15 1.96
C ALA A 149 -6.38 -6.83 1.40
N LEU A 150 -7.53 -6.15 1.48
CA LEU A 150 -8.82 -6.65 0.98
C LEU A 150 -8.80 -6.81 -0.55
N MET A 151 -8.37 -5.77 -1.28
CA MET A 151 -8.35 -5.77 -2.75
C MET A 151 -7.37 -6.81 -3.34
N THR A 152 -6.23 -6.99 -2.69
CA THR A 152 -5.17 -7.90 -3.17
C THR A 152 -5.27 -9.31 -2.58
N ASN A 153 -6.23 -9.54 -1.69
CA ASN A 153 -6.37 -10.79 -0.92
C ASN A 153 -5.08 -11.18 -0.15
N LEU A 154 -4.39 -10.17 0.38
CA LEU A 154 -3.19 -10.33 1.20
C LEU A 154 -3.51 -10.12 2.67
N SER A 155 -2.70 -10.68 3.56
CA SER A 155 -2.77 -10.33 4.98
C SER A 155 -2.20 -8.93 5.23
N LEU A 156 -2.67 -8.23 6.28
CA LEU A 156 -2.11 -6.94 6.69
C LEU A 156 -0.60 -7.00 6.97
N SER A 157 -0.13 -8.12 7.52
CA SER A 157 1.30 -8.35 7.76
C SER A 157 2.08 -8.45 6.46
N THR A 158 1.51 -9.08 5.43
CA THR A 158 2.12 -9.19 4.09
C THR A 158 2.18 -7.82 3.40
N VAL A 159 1.10 -7.04 3.49
CA VAL A 159 1.10 -5.65 2.99
C VAL A 159 2.20 -4.85 3.67
N GLY A 160 2.32 -4.92 5.01
CA GLY A 160 3.39 -4.25 5.75
C GLY A 160 4.80 -4.72 5.35
N LYS A 161 4.98 -6.02 5.09
CA LYS A 161 6.23 -6.58 4.56
C LYS A 161 6.57 -5.98 3.21
N TYR A 162 5.62 -5.93 2.28
CA TYR A 162 5.86 -5.42 0.92
C TYR A 162 6.13 -3.91 0.88
N LEU A 163 5.46 -3.13 1.71
CA LEU A 163 5.76 -1.70 1.87
C LEU A 163 7.21 -1.48 2.34
N ARG A 164 7.67 -2.31 3.29
CA ARG A 164 9.05 -2.26 3.79
C ARG A 164 10.06 -2.69 2.71
N LEU A 165 9.83 -3.81 2.04
CA LEU A 165 10.70 -4.29 0.96
C LEU A 165 10.81 -3.29 -0.18
N HIS A 166 9.68 -2.64 -0.54
CA HIS A 166 9.70 -1.58 -1.54
C HIS A 166 10.60 -0.42 -1.10
N TYR A 167 10.45 0.04 0.15
CA TYR A 167 11.31 1.09 0.69
C TYR A 167 12.79 0.68 0.73
N GLU A 168 13.10 -0.53 1.18
CA GLU A 168 14.49 -1.04 1.23
C GLU A 168 15.14 -1.05 -0.16
N ARG A 169 14.40 -1.43 -1.20
CA ARG A 169 14.89 -1.55 -2.58
C ARG A 169 14.96 -0.22 -3.33
N HIS A 170 13.94 0.62 -3.17
CA HIS A 170 13.76 1.83 -3.98
C HIS A 170 13.95 3.13 -3.20
N LYS A 171 14.09 3.06 -1.88
CA LYS A 171 14.13 4.22 -0.97
C LYS A 171 12.93 5.17 -1.15
N GLU A 172 11.81 4.64 -1.64
CA GLU A 172 10.57 5.34 -1.89
C GLU A 172 9.50 4.92 -0.87
N VAL A 173 8.89 5.89 -0.20
CA VAL A 173 7.76 5.67 0.71
C VAL A 173 6.47 5.74 -0.09
N LEU A 174 5.68 4.67 -0.08
CA LEU A 174 4.39 4.67 -0.75
C LEU A 174 3.36 5.50 0.05
N PRO A 175 2.57 6.36 -0.61
CA PRO A 175 1.68 7.32 0.03
C PRO A 175 0.39 6.66 0.55
N MET A 176 0.51 5.83 1.56
CA MET A 176 -0.62 5.21 2.24
C MET A 176 -1.32 6.21 3.16
N LYS A 177 -2.63 6.01 3.42
CA LYS A 177 -3.42 6.83 4.34
C LYS A 177 -2.75 7.04 5.70
N GLY A 178 -2.21 5.97 6.29
CA GLY A 178 -1.53 6.03 7.58
C GLY A 178 -0.27 6.89 7.57
N TYR A 179 0.44 6.94 6.44
CA TYR A 179 1.63 7.79 6.28
C TYR A 179 1.26 9.25 6.04
N VAL A 180 0.40 9.51 5.06
CA VAL A 180 0.04 10.88 4.65
C VAL A 180 -0.70 11.61 5.76
N LEU A 181 -1.61 10.93 6.44
CA LEU A 181 -2.39 11.51 7.53
C LEU A 181 -1.75 11.32 8.92
N ASP A 182 -0.54 10.80 9.01
CA ASP A 182 0.17 10.52 10.28
C ASP A 182 -0.71 9.75 11.28
N GLN A 183 -1.45 8.76 10.78
CA GLN A 183 -2.36 7.94 11.57
C GLN A 183 -1.76 6.58 11.91
N GLY A 184 -1.92 6.18 13.16
CA GLY A 184 -1.56 4.85 13.62
C GLY A 184 -0.29 4.81 14.46
N SER A 185 -0.13 3.70 15.18
CA SER A 185 0.99 3.44 16.08
C SER A 185 2.17 2.77 15.36
N ASN A 186 2.15 2.71 14.04
CA ASN A 186 3.14 1.93 13.31
C ASN A 186 4.53 2.61 13.40
N PRO A 187 5.54 1.96 13.99
CA PRO A 187 6.87 2.55 14.15
C PRO A 187 7.60 2.80 12.82
N THR A 188 7.07 2.26 11.73
CA THR A 188 7.76 2.21 10.43
C THR A 188 8.01 3.60 9.84
N HIS A 189 7.04 4.54 9.91
CA HIS A 189 7.28 5.87 9.33
C HIS A 189 8.20 6.73 10.20
N LYS A 190 8.12 6.65 11.53
CA LYS A 190 9.11 7.30 12.41
C LYS A 190 10.50 6.80 12.08
N GLY A 191 10.63 5.47 11.89
CA GLY A 191 11.90 4.84 11.53
C GLY A 191 12.46 5.41 10.24
N ILE A 192 11.65 5.53 9.20
CA ILE A 192 12.06 6.06 7.89
C ILE A 192 12.47 7.54 7.99
N ILE A 193 11.68 8.37 8.69
CA ILE A 193 12.00 9.80 8.86
C ILE A 193 13.31 9.96 9.61
N ILE A 194 13.52 9.20 10.70
CA ILE A 194 14.74 9.27 11.48
C ILE A 194 15.94 8.66 10.72
N GLU A 195 15.74 7.57 9.97
CA GLU A 195 16.78 7.02 9.10
C GLU A 195 17.28 8.06 8.08
N LEU A 196 16.37 8.78 7.43
CA LEU A 196 16.73 9.85 6.49
C LEU A 196 17.42 11.02 7.19
N TYR A 197 16.97 11.35 8.38
CA TYR A 197 17.58 12.41 9.20
C TYR A 197 19.01 12.05 9.63
N GLU A 198 19.26 10.83 10.07
CA GLU A 198 20.59 10.31 10.42
C GLU A 198 21.52 10.23 9.18
N GLN A 199 20.98 10.13 7.98
CA GLN A 199 21.70 10.25 6.71
C GLN A 199 22.00 11.71 6.32
N ALA A 200 21.77 12.67 7.21
CA ALA A 200 21.95 14.11 6.99
C ALA A 200 21.09 14.68 5.86
N ILE A 201 19.94 14.07 5.56
CA ILE A 201 18.96 14.61 4.61
C ILE A 201 18.19 15.75 5.31
N SER A 202 17.99 16.86 4.59
CA SER A 202 17.29 18.02 5.17
C SER A 202 15.82 17.70 5.49
N PRO A 203 15.23 18.29 6.56
CA PRO A 203 13.82 18.09 6.88
C PRO A 203 12.87 18.37 5.71
N ALA A 204 13.17 19.37 4.87
CA ALA A 204 12.39 19.69 3.67
C ALA A 204 12.44 18.57 2.62
N ASP A 205 13.61 17.98 2.39
CA ASP A 205 13.76 16.84 1.49
C ASP A 205 13.11 15.58 2.05
N ILE A 206 13.11 15.40 3.38
CA ILE A 206 12.40 14.30 4.04
C ILE A 206 10.89 14.44 3.80
N VAL A 207 10.33 15.64 3.87
CA VAL A 207 8.92 15.92 3.50
C VAL A 207 8.62 15.46 2.09
N LEU A 208 9.45 15.84 1.12
CA LEU A 208 9.27 15.47 -0.29
C LEU A 208 9.36 13.94 -0.50
N LYS A 209 10.33 13.29 0.16
CA LYS A 209 10.54 11.84 0.02
C LYS A 209 9.48 10.99 0.72
N THR A 210 8.91 11.47 1.82
CA THR A 210 8.00 10.68 2.66
C THR A 210 6.53 11.05 2.48
N GLY A 211 6.25 12.21 1.87
CA GLY A 211 4.89 12.74 1.71
C GLY A 211 4.23 13.20 3.03
N HIS A 212 5.01 13.34 4.10
CA HIS A 212 4.54 13.89 5.37
C HIS A 212 4.49 15.42 5.31
N SER A 213 3.69 16.04 6.21
CA SER A 213 3.75 17.50 6.39
C SER A 213 5.06 17.91 7.08
N GLN A 214 5.54 19.12 6.80
CA GLN A 214 6.74 19.68 7.44
C GLN A 214 6.65 19.59 8.97
N GLU A 215 5.49 19.96 9.53
CA GLU A 215 5.27 19.92 10.98
C GLU A 215 5.33 18.50 11.58
N ALA A 216 4.91 17.47 10.81
CA ALA A 216 5.02 16.10 11.26
C ALA A 216 6.49 15.66 11.30
N VAL A 217 7.23 15.96 10.25
CA VAL A 217 8.68 15.67 10.18
C VAL A 217 9.43 16.36 11.29
N ASP A 218 9.24 17.68 11.47
CA ASP A 218 9.89 18.47 12.52
C ASP A 218 9.56 17.94 13.92
N ARG A 219 8.32 17.54 14.15
CA ARG A 219 7.89 16.94 15.43
C ARG A 219 8.58 15.60 15.69
N TYR A 220 8.74 14.75 14.68
CA TYR A 220 9.44 13.48 14.84
C TYR A 220 10.92 13.68 15.10
N ILE A 221 11.59 14.56 14.37
CA ILE A 221 13.01 14.91 14.57
C ILE A 221 13.21 15.52 15.97
N LYS A 222 12.42 16.51 16.33
CA LYS A 222 12.50 17.14 17.67
C LYS A 222 12.34 16.13 18.80
N ASN A 223 11.39 15.22 18.69
CA ASN A 223 11.18 14.19 19.70
C ASN A 223 12.37 13.21 19.77
N TYR A 224 12.93 12.85 18.62
CA TYR A 224 14.11 12.00 18.53
C TYR A 224 15.32 12.67 19.20
N ASP A 225 15.61 13.93 18.85
CA ASP A 225 16.73 14.68 19.42
C ASP A 225 16.61 14.85 20.93
N GLN A 226 15.39 15.08 21.44
CA GLN A 226 15.15 15.13 22.89
C GLN A 226 15.48 13.80 23.57
N VAL A 227 14.99 12.68 23.02
CA VAL A 227 15.27 11.35 23.58
C VAL A 227 16.75 11.01 23.46
N LEU A 228 17.38 11.34 22.31
CA LEU A 228 18.82 11.13 22.09
C LEU A 228 19.67 11.93 23.08
N ALA A 229 19.37 13.21 23.28
CA ALA A 229 20.07 14.07 24.23
C ALA A 229 20.00 13.55 25.69
N LEU A 230 18.79 13.08 26.08
CA LEU A 230 18.61 12.49 27.44
C LEU A 230 19.27 11.12 27.54
N SER A 231 19.30 10.32 26.50
CA SER A 231 20.02 9.05 26.45
C SER A 231 21.52 9.23 26.56
N ARG A 232 22.09 10.27 25.94
CA ARG A 232 23.51 10.67 26.12
C ARG A 232 23.84 11.04 27.58
N LYS A 233 22.87 11.61 28.30
CA LYS A 233 22.99 11.90 29.75
C LYS A 233 22.67 10.69 30.62
N LYS A 234 22.52 9.49 30.04
CA LYS A 234 22.28 8.22 30.75
C LYS A 234 20.95 8.17 31.55
N HIS A 235 19.94 8.96 31.16
CA HIS A 235 18.61 8.82 31.74
C HIS A 235 17.98 7.48 31.27
N ASP A 236 17.23 6.85 32.16
CA ASP A 236 16.47 5.66 31.84
C ASP A 236 15.17 6.00 31.10
N ALA A 237 14.49 5.00 30.52
CA ALA A 237 13.30 5.20 29.72
C ALA A 237 12.12 5.83 30.50
N VAL A 238 12.04 5.60 31.81
CA VAL A 238 10.98 6.15 32.68
C VAL A 238 11.23 7.63 32.88
N SER A 239 12.43 8.01 33.27
CA SER A 239 12.84 9.42 33.45
C SER A 239 12.71 10.21 32.13
N ILE A 240 13.10 9.59 31.00
CA ILE A 240 12.90 10.21 29.67
C ILE A 240 11.41 10.43 29.38
N SER A 241 10.55 9.47 29.72
CA SER A 241 9.09 9.60 29.56
C SER A 241 8.52 10.76 30.38
N GLU A 242 8.95 10.89 31.63
CA GLU A 242 8.54 11.96 32.56
C GLU A 242 9.01 13.33 32.08
N ILE A 243 10.31 13.47 31.76
CA ILE A 243 10.91 14.73 31.30
C ILE A 243 10.31 15.22 30.00
N THR A 244 10.08 14.31 29.03
CA THR A 244 9.57 14.67 27.71
C THR A 244 8.04 14.76 27.64
N GLY A 245 7.33 14.29 28.67
CA GLY A 245 5.87 14.18 28.69
C GLY A 245 5.34 13.19 27.64
N ARG A 246 6.18 12.28 27.14
CA ARG A 246 5.80 11.27 26.14
C ARG A 246 5.51 9.94 26.80
N SER A 247 4.54 9.19 26.25
CA SER A 247 4.32 7.84 26.79
C SER A 247 5.56 6.97 26.65
N ILE A 248 5.78 6.09 27.60
CA ILE A 248 6.91 5.16 27.61
C ILE A 248 6.95 4.28 26.34
N HIS A 249 5.79 4.04 25.73
CA HIS A 249 5.71 3.33 24.46
C HIS A 249 6.38 4.11 23.31
N VAL A 250 6.16 5.41 23.25
CA VAL A 250 6.79 6.30 22.26
C VAL A 250 8.28 6.42 22.52
N VAL A 251 8.67 6.61 23.78
CA VAL A 251 10.10 6.65 24.18
C VAL A 251 10.83 5.36 23.75
N ARG A 252 10.23 4.19 23.98
CA ARG A 252 10.81 2.90 23.55
C ARG A 252 11.03 2.82 22.04
N GLN A 253 10.13 3.39 21.24
CA GLN A 253 10.29 3.41 19.79
C GLN A 253 11.55 4.20 19.40
N TYR A 254 11.75 5.38 19.99
CA TYR A 254 12.95 6.18 19.75
C TYR A 254 14.22 5.52 20.30
N LEU A 255 14.16 4.91 21.47
CA LEU A 255 15.30 4.18 22.04
C LEU A 255 15.76 3.01 21.17
N ARG A 256 14.85 2.34 20.47
CA ARG A 256 15.20 1.31 19.48
C ARG A 256 15.96 1.91 18.31
N LEU A 257 15.47 3.02 17.75
CA LEU A 257 16.14 3.72 16.66
C LEU A 257 17.53 4.22 17.11
N ILE A 258 17.64 4.80 18.33
CA ILE A 258 18.91 5.22 18.89
C ILE A 258 19.87 4.04 19.04
N LYS A 259 19.40 2.88 19.48
CA LYS A 259 20.22 1.68 19.57
C LYS A 259 20.76 1.24 18.21
N ASP A 260 19.96 1.41 17.15
CA ASP A 260 20.33 1.01 15.78
C ASP A 260 21.33 2.02 15.17
N PHE A 261 21.13 3.34 15.36
CA PHE A 261 21.98 4.39 14.78
C PHE A 261 23.15 4.82 15.66
N HIS A 262 23.02 4.68 16.99
CA HIS A 262 24.03 5.08 17.99
C HIS A 262 24.38 3.91 18.94
N PRO A 263 24.91 2.80 18.42
CA PRO A 263 25.21 1.63 19.26
C PRO A 263 26.21 1.91 20.38
N GLU A 264 27.03 2.95 20.23
CA GLU A 264 27.99 3.41 21.24
C GLU A 264 27.35 3.87 22.55
N LEU A 265 26.09 4.33 22.52
CA LEU A 265 25.37 4.82 23.69
C LEU A 265 24.87 3.70 24.61
N ARG A 266 24.91 2.44 24.18
CA ARG A 266 24.49 1.24 24.95
C ARG A 266 23.12 1.41 25.62
N VAL A 267 22.17 1.98 24.92
CA VAL A 267 20.84 2.30 25.44
C VAL A 267 20.09 1.02 25.79
N THR A 268 19.52 0.95 27.00
CA THR A 268 18.64 -0.15 27.39
C THR A 268 17.21 0.14 26.93
N VAL A 269 16.69 -0.70 26.05
CA VAL A 269 15.28 -0.64 25.64
C VAL A 269 14.46 -1.53 26.58
N PRO A 270 13.57 -0.98 27.41
CA PRO A 270 12.76 -1.80 28.32
C PRO A 270 11.89 -2.79 27.51
N GLU A 271 11.70 -3.99 28.02
CA GLU A 271 10.79 -4.95 27.42
C GLU A 271 9.36 -4.39 27.35
N ALA A 272 8.61 -4.80 26.32
CA ALA A 272 7.20 -4.45 26.25
C ALA A 272 6.48 -5.06 27.46
N TYR A 273 5.74 -4.24 28.21
CA TYR A 273 4.82 -4.78 29.20
C TYR A 273 3.97 -5.85 28.51
N PRO A 274 3.86 -7.09 29.02
CA PRO A 274 2.91 -8.05 28.50
C PRO A 274 1.57 -7.37 28.50
N GLY A 275 0.98 -7.21 27.31
CA GLY A 275 -0.23 -6.41 27.09
C GLY A 275 -1.27 -6.73 28.16
N ARG A 276 -2.01 -5.70 28.61
CA ARG A 276 -3.14 -5.87 29.52
C ARG A 276 -3.92 -7.12 29.08
N ARG A 277 -3.97 -8.10 29.98
CA ARG A 277 -4.85 -9.28 29.81
C ARG A 277 -6.21 -8.72 29.39
N MET A 278 -6.66 -9.08 28.18
CA MET A 278 -8.00 -8.75 27.76
C MET A 278 -8.95 -9.14 28.89
N TYR A 279 -9.72 -8.19 29.35
CA TYR A 279 -10.78 -8.42 30.32
C TYR A 279 -11.62 -9.58 29.77
N LYS A 280 -11.47 -10.77 30.35
CA LYS A 280 -12.42 -11.85 30.14
C LYS A 280 -13.72 -11.34 30.74
N GLY A 281 -14.66 -10.96 29.86
CA GLY A 281 -15.97 -10.52 30.28
C GLY A 281 -16.52 -11.44 31.34
N SER A 282 -16.94 -10.86 32.45
CA SER A 282 -17.61 -11.56 33.53
C SER A 282 -18.81 -12.31 32.95
N LYS A 283 -18.79 -13.63 33.04
CA LYS A 283 -19.97 -14.44 32.76
C LYS A 283 -21.09 -13.95 33.68
N THR A 284 -22.07 -13.26 33.14
CA THR A 284 -23.34 -12.98 33.83
C THR A 284 -23.93 -14.30 34.26
N LYS A 285 -23.94 -14.55 35.55
CA LYS A 285 -24.69 -15.65 36.17
C LYS A 285 -26.17 -15.39 35.92
N ASN A 286 -26.77 -16.13 35.01
CA ASN A 286 -28.22 -16.20 34.90
C ASN A 286 -28.78 -16.80 36.22
N HIS A 287 -29.32 -15.95 37.05
CA HIS A 287 -30.22 -16.40 38.13
C HIS A 287 -31.52 -16.85 37.48
N LYS A 288 -31.70 -18.15 37.38
CA LYS A 288 -32.99 -18.76 37.20
C LYS A 288 -33.77 -18.49 38.50
N LYS A 289 -34.79 -17.65 38.43
CA LYS A 289 -35.89 -17.64 39.45
C LYS A 289 -36.83 -18.81 39.18
N LYS A 290 -37.10 -19.53 40.24
CA LYS A 290 -38.19 -20.52 40.35
C LYS A 290 -39.55 -19.81 40.18
#